data_d277fdc799208752363b8bb96bd923c2
#
_entry.id   d277fdc799208752363b8bb96bd923c2
#
_cell.length_a   1.000
_cell.length_b   1.000
_cell.length_c   1.000
_cell.angle_alpha   90.00
_cell.angle_beta   90.00
_cell.angle_gamma   90.00
#
_symmetry.space_group_name_H-M   'P 1'
#
loop_
_entity.id
_entity.type
_entity.pdbx_description
1 polymer ?
#
loop_
_entity_poly.entity_id
_entity_poly.type
_entity_poly.pdbx_seq_one_letter_code
_entity_poly.pdbx_strand_id
1 'polypeptide(L)'
;MRKYLIQITIAIGLLLALTACGSGAPSTSLSVDMVEFIYNPTNFTVPAGQEITLELSNNGAVVHDFIIMKQGAEVGQDFGEEDQPNVYWMAELEPGASNTYTFTAPDQPGEYQVVCGIPGHFLAGMVAKLIVVAE
;
A
#
# COMPACT_ATOMS: atom_id res chain seq x y z
N MET A 1 -28.44 6.54 -50.15
CA MET A 1 -28.72 6.83 -48.73
C MET A 1 -28.53 5.64 -47.79
N ARG A 2 -28.75 4.39 -48.23
CA ARG A 2 -28.68 3.19 -47.35
C ARG A 2 -27.23 2.72 -46.99
N LYS A 3 -26.23 3.14 -47.76
CA LYS A 3 -24.82 2.74 -47.57
C LYS A 3 -24.09 3.59 -46.52
N TYR A 4 -24.59 4.78 -46.19
CA TYR A 4 -23.93 5.67 -45.21
C TYR A 4 -24.41 5.44 -43.77
N LEU A 5 -25.58 4.79 -43.61
CA LEU A 5 -26.14 4.46 -42.28
C LEU A 5 -25.40 3.29 -41.60
N ILE A 6 -24.79 2.39 -42.37
CA ILE A 6 -24.06 1.24 -41.83
C ILE A 6 -22.65 1.62 -41.34
N GLN A 7 -22.04 2.66 -41.90
CA GLN A 7 -20.70 3.11 -41.50
C GLN A 7 -20.67 3.95 -40.22
N ILE A 8 -21.80 4.57 -39.85
CA ILE A 8 -21.90 5.41 -38.63
C ILE A 8 -22.07 4.53 -37.39
N THR A 9 -22.66 3.35 -37.49
CA THR A 9 -22.89 2.45 -36.36
C THR A 9 -21.63 1.70 -35.92
N ILE A 10 -20.61 1.58 -36.76
CA ILE A 10 -19.33 0.92 -36.41
C ILE A 10 -18.39 1.88 -35.70
N ALA A 11 -18.51 3.19 -35.90
CA ALA A 11 -17.64 4.20 -35.29
C ALA A 11 -17.99 4.53 -33.84
N ILE A 12 -19.20 4.22 -33.37
CA ILE A 12 -19.67 4.52 -32.00
C ILE A 12 -19.33 3.38 -31.02
N GLY A 13 -19.03 2.17 -31.52
CA GLY A 13 -18.74 1.00 -30.69
C GLY A 13 -17.30 0.91 -30.12
N LEU A 14 -16.38 1.80 -30.52
CA LEU A 14 -14.95 1.67 -30.17
C LEU A 14 -14.45 2.74 -29.16
N LEU A 15 -15.34 3.45 -28.48
CA LEU A 15 -14.92 4.54 -27.59
C LEU A 15 -15.26 4.34 -26.10
N LEU A 16 -15.51 3.10 -25.66
CA LEU A 16 -15.88 2.81 -24.25
C LEU A 16 -14.95 1.83 -23.57
N ALA A 17 -13.66 1.94 -23.76
CA ALA A 17 -12.69 1.12 -23.04
C ALA A 17 -11.45 1.91 -22.65
N LEU A 18 -11.58 2.95 -21.82
CA LEU A 18 -10.42 3.58 -21.17
C LEU A 18 -10.86 4.40 -19.96
N THR A 19 -11.27 3.75 -18.88
CA THR A 19 -11.21 4.37 -17.55
C THR A 19 -10.89 3.30 -16.51
N ALA A 20 -9.67 2.78 -16.55
CA ALA A 20 -9.05 2.10 -15.41
C ALA A 20 -7.82 2.95 -15.04
N CYS A 21 -8.06 4.11 -14.48
CA CYS A 21 -7.00 4.92 -13.87
C CYS A 21 -7.22 4.92 -12.36
N GLY A 22 -6.25 4.41 -11.60
CA GLY A 22 -6.09 4.90 -10.26
C GLY A 22 -5.72 3.96 -9.12
N SER A 23 -5.61 2.67 -9.31
CA SER A 23 -4.85 1.84 -8.37
C SER A 23 -3.76 1.13 -9.16
N GLY A 24 -2.52 1.20 -8.70
CA GLY A 24 -1.44 0.42 -9.30
C GLY A 24 -1.86 -1.05 -9.38
N ALA A 25 -1.45 -1.76 -10.43
CA ALA A 25 -1.70 -3.19 -10.52
C ALA A 25 -1.16 -3.89 -9.27
N PRO A 26 -1.86 -4.93 -8.74
CA PRO A 26 -1.37 -5.66 -7.58
C PRO A 26 0.02 -6.26 -7.87
N SER A 27 0.91 -6.18 -6.91
CA SER A 27 2.29 -6.65 -7.04
C SER A 27 2.67 -7.52 -5.84
N THR A 28 3.42 -8.59 -6.09
CA THR A 28 4.05 -9.40 -5.04
C THR A 28 5.46 -8.89 -4.69
N SER A 29 5.91 -7.81 -5.32
CA SER A 29 7.18 -7.15 -5.02
C SER A 29 6.94 -5.67 -4.78
N LEU A 30 7.30 -5.21 -3.60
CA LEU A 30 7.18 -3.82 -3.16
C LEU A 30 8.54 -3.25 -2.85
N SER A 31 8.75 -1.97 -3.18
CA SER A 31 9.92 -1.20 -2.73
C SER A 31 9.42 0.08 -2.07
N VAL A 32 9.87 0.35 -0.86
CA VAL A 32 9.39 1.47 -0.03
C VAL A 32 10.59 2.21 0.56
N ASP A 33 10.65 3.49 0.28
CA ASP A 33 11.56 4.41 0.96
C ASP A 33 10.87 5.04 2.16
N MET A 34 11.58 5.08 3.29
CA MET A 34 11.18 5.78 4.50
C MET A 34 12.09 6.98 4.69
N VAL A 35 11.49 8.13 4.83
CA VAL A 35 12.15 9.37 5.24
C VAL A 35 11.31 10.02 6.33
N GLU A 36 11.81 11.14 6.92
CA GLU A 36 11.09 11.76 8.03
C GLU A 36 9.65 12.05 7.64
N PHE A 37 8.79 11.30 8.32
CA PHE A 37 7.33 11.27 8.39
C PHE A 37 6.63 10.88 7.09
N ILE A 38 7.35 10.22 6.14
CA ILE A 38 6.77 9.80 4.85
C ILE A 38 7.24 8.39 4.48
N TYR A 39 6.30 7.57 4.02
CA TYR A 39 6.55 6.39 3.20
C TYR A 39 6.41 6.76 1.71
N ASN A 40 7.30 6.29 0.89
CA ASN A 40 7.23 6.50 -0.56
C ASN A 40 7.35 5.16 -1.30
N PRO A 41 6.28 4.71 -1.97
CA PRO A 41 4.95 5.32 -2.09
C PRO A 41 4.12 5.23 -0.80
N THR A 42 2.99 5.94 -0.73
CA THR A 42 2.04 5.91 0.39
C THR A 42 0.91 4.90 0.22
N ASN A 43 0.82 4.24 -0.92
CA ASN A 43 -0.17 3.20 -1.18
C ASN A 43 0.49 2.02 -1.89
N PHE A 44 0.20 0.82 -1.40
CA PHE A 44 0.71 -0.44 -1.92
C PHE A 44 -0.46 -1.35 -2.24
N THR A 45 -0.52 -1.92 -3.44
CA THR A 45 -1.57 -2.87 -3.81
C THR A 45 -0.97 -4.25 -3.98
N VAL A 46 -1.51 -5.23 -3.26
CA VAL A 46 -1.04 -6.62 -3.25
C VAL A 46 -2.19 -7.60 -3.44
N PRO A 47 -1.95 -8.79 -4.03
CA PRO A 47 -2.94 -9.86 -4.08
C PRO A 47 -3.10 -10.53 -2.71
N ALA A 48 -4.34 -10.90 -2.36
CA ALA A 48 -4.67 -11.58 -1.10
C ALA A 48 -3.94 -12.92 -0.96
N GLY A 49 -3.46 -13.23 0.25
CA GLY A 49 -2.87 -14.52 0.61
C GLY A 49 -1.53 -14.86 -0.06
N GLN A 50 -1.00 -14.00 -0.92
CA GLN A 50 0.27 -14.24 -1.61
C GLN A 50 1.48 -13.85 -0.76
N GLU A 51 2.61 -14.52 -0.99
CA GLU A 51 3.88 -14.09 -0.42
C GLU A 51 4.36 -12.81 -1.10
N ILE A 52 4.65 -11.79 -0.29
CA ILE A 52 5.11 -10.48 -0.73
C ILE A 52 6.58 -10.32 -0.38
N THR A 53 7.37 -9.94 -1.36
CA THR A 53 8.73 -9.46 -1.15
C THR A 53 8.70 -7.96 -0.95
N LEU A 54 9.19 -7.47 0.18
CA LEU A 54 9.21 -6.07 0.57
C LEU A 54 10.66 -5.61 0.75
N GLU A 55 11.11 -4.71 -0.12
CA GLU A 55 12.36 -3.99 0.02
C GLU A 55 12.07 -2.68 0.75
N LEU A 56 12.63 -2.53 1.95
CA LEU A 56 12.57 -1.32 2.75
C LEU A 56 13.92 -0.62 2.77
N SER A 57 13.92 0.69 2.58
CA SER A 57 15.09 1.55 2.72
C SER A 57 14.76 2.70 3.65
N ASN A 58 15.56 2.90 4.71
CA ASN A 58 15.45 4.07 5.57
C ASN A 58 16.48 5.12 5.10
N ASN A 59 16.04 6.07 4.31
CA ASN A 59 16.83 7.18 3.79
C ASN A 59 16.71 8.44 4.68
N GLY A 60 16.07 8.31 5.84
CA GLY A 60 15.94 9.34 6.87
C GLY A 60 17.14 9.40 7.82
N ALA A 61 17.07 10.32 8.78
CA ALA A 61 18.10 10.55 9.79
C ALA A 61 17.80 9.87 11.14
N VAL A 62 16.62 9.28 11.28
CA VAL A 62 16.18 8.59 12.52
C VAL A 62 15.62 7.20 12.19
N VAL A 63 15.43 6.37 13.22
CA VAL A 63 14.79 5.06 13.11
C VAL A 63 13.36 5.20 12.60
N HIS A 64 12.94 4.30 11.74
CA HIS A 64 11.56 4.20 11.26
C HIS A 64 11.04 2.76 11.32
N ASP A 65 9.75 2.64 11.64
CA ASP A 65 9.01 1.39 11.57
C ASP A 65 8.13 1.34 10.33
N PHE A 66 7.91 0.13 9.84
CA PHE A 66 6.87 -0.22 8.87
C PHE A 66 5.95 -1.24 9.54
N ILE A 67 4.82 -0.78 10.07
CA ILE A 67 3.87 -1.58 10.82
C ILE A 67 2.57 -1.68 10.03
N ILE A 68 2.19 -2.90 9.63
CA ILE A 68 0.88 -3.17 9.02
C ILE A 68 -0.08 -3.55 10.16
N MET A 69 -1.18 -2.82 10.28
CA MET A 69 -2.24 -3.14 11.25
C MET A 69 -3.15 -4.25 10.72
N LYS A 70 -3.84 -4.98 11.60
CA LYS A 70 -4.89 -5.93 11.22
C LYS A 70 -6.09 -5.19 10.61
N GLN A 71 -6.87 -5.89 9.81
CA GLN A 71 -8.05 -5.32 9.16
C GLN A 71 -9.03 -4.71 10.19
N GLY A 72 -9.44 -3.47 9.94
CA GLY A 72 -10.37 -2.75 10.80
C GLY A 72 -9.74 -2.21 12.09
N ALA A 73 -8.46 -2.46 12.34
CA ALA A 73 -7.71 -1.82 13.40
C ALA A 73 -7.00 -0.58 12.88
N GLU A 74 -7.15 0.53 13.58
CA GLU A 74 -6.53 1.80 13.23
C GLU A 74 -5.89 2.43 14.46
N VAL A 75 -4.69 2.94 14.31
CA VAL A 75 -4.05 3.82 15.29
C VAL A 75 -4.70 5.18 15.17
N GLY A 76 -5.20 5.70 16.28
CA GLY A 76 -5.98 6.96 16.28
C GLY A 76 -5.16 8.20 16.64
N GLN A 77 -4.05 8.02 17.33
CA GLN A 77 -3.15 9.11 17.77
C GLN A 77 -1.70 8.73 17.51
N ASP A 78 -1.02 8.20 18.52
CA ASP A 78 0.33 7.66 18.37
C ASP A 78 0.27 6.14 18.62
N PHE A 79 1.16 5.39 18.01
CA PHE A 79 1.22 3.95 18.21
C PHE A 79 1.69 3.64 19.64
N GLY A 80 0.93 2.80 20.37
CA GLY A 80 1.16 2.47 21.75
C GLY A 80 1.07 0.98 22.09
N GLU A 81 1.19 0.64 23.36
CA GLU A 81 1.07 -0.73 23.84
C GLU A 81 -0.31 -1.34 23.53
N GLU A 82 -1.37 -0.52 23.51
CA GLU A 82 -2.73 -0.91 23.18
C GLU A 82 -2.90 -1.35 21.71
N ASP A 83 -2.04 -0.87 20.83
CA ASP A 83 -2.06 -1.19 19.40
C ASP A 83 -1.32 -2.48 19.06
N GLN A 84 -0.36 -2.90 19.91
CA GLN A 84 0.46 -4.09 19.71
C GLN A 84 -0.34 -5.37 19.38
N PRO A 85 -1.46 -5.67 20.06
CA PRO A 85 -2.26 -6.86 19.74
C PRO A 85 -2.89 -6.82 18.34
N ASN A 86 -2.95 -5.63 17.74
CA ASN A 86 -3.55 -5.36 16.44
C ASN A 86 -2.52 -5.28 15.30
N VAL A 87 -1.25 -5.52 15.58
CA VAL A 87 -0.21 -5.60 14.56
C VAL A 87 -0.37 -6.89 13.76
N TYR A 88 -0.39 -6.77 12.42
CA TYR A 88 -0.36 -7.90 11.50
C TYR A 88 1.08 -8.30 11.19
N TRP A 89 1.92 -7.34 10.83
CA TRP A 89 3.33 -7.54 10.52
C TRP A 89 4.11 -6.24 10.76
N MET A 90 5.39 -6.36 11.11
CA MET A 90 6.23 -5.18 11.34
C MET A 90 7.71 -5.43 11.03
N ALA A 91 8.41 -4.35 10.68
CA ALA A 91 9.86 -4.27 10.63
C ALA A 91 10.32 -2.87 11.06
N GLU A 92 11.51 -2.81 11.66
CA GLU A 92 12.19 -1.57 12.07
C GLU A 92 13.51 -1.45 11.33
N LEU A 93 13.86 -0.26 10.87
CA LEU A 93 15.13 0.03 10.21
C LEU A 93 15.83 1.25 10.83
N GLU A 94 17.11 1.06 11.11
CA GLU A 94 18.03 2.13 11.48
C GLU A 94 18.28 3.11 10.31
N PRO A 95 18.67 4.36 10.58
CA PRO A 95 19.05 5.32 9.55
C PRO A 95 20.07 4.77 8.56
N GLY A 96 19.84 4.94 7.26
CA GLY A 96 20.72 4.47 6.18
C GLY A 96 20.68 2.96 5.93
N ALA A 97 19.87 2.20 6.67
CA ALA A 97 19.71 0.77 6.46
C ALA A 97 18.74 0.46 5.30
N SER A 98 19.02 -0.64 4.60
CA SER A 98 18.10 -1.24 3.62
C SER A 98 18.04 -2.75 3.85
N ASN A 99 16.85 -3.31 3.77
CA ASN A 99 16.64 -4.75 4.00
C ASN A 99 15.50 -5.27 3.13
N THR A 100 15.57 -6.55 2.77
CA THR A 100 14.51 -7.24 2.05
C THR A 100 13.83 -8.22 3.00
N TYR A 101 12.52 -8.12 3.10
CA TYR A 101 11.67 -8.96 3.93
C TYR A 101 10.69 -9.73 3.07
N THR A 102 10.16 -10.82 3.62
CA THR A 102 9.00 -11.51 3.06
C THR A 102 7.90 -11.60 4.11
N PHE A 103 6.65 -11.43 3.68
CA PHE A 103 5.48 -11.69 4.51
C PHE A 103 4.33 -12.20 3.62
N THR A 104 3.38 -12.90 4.22
CA THR A 104 2.15 -13.28 3.51
C THR A 104 1.16 -12.13 3.60
N ALA A 105 0.62 -11.68 2.47
CA ALA A 105 -0.45 -10.69 2.46
C ALA A 105 -1.67 -11.23 3.21
N PRO A 106 -2.47 -10.37 3.86
CA PRO A 106 -3.73 -10.80 4.45
C PRO A 106 -4.63 -11.50 3.43
N ASP A 107 -5.38 -12.53 3.88
CA ASP A 107 -6.32 -13.27 3.03
C ASP A 107 -7.57 -12.46 2.68
N GLN A 108 -7.93 -11.50 3.53
CA GLN A 108 -9.14 -10.70 3.34
C GLN A 108 -8.85 -9.46 2.52
N PRO A 109 -9.51 -9.26 1.36
CA PRO A 109 -9.41 -8.01 0.61
C PRO A 109 -9.90 -6.82 1.45
N GLY A 110 -9.24 -5.69 1.27
CA GLY A 110 -9.57 -4.45 1.99
C GLY A 110 -8.38 -3.52 2.14
N GLU A 111 -8.58 -2.43 2.87
CA GLU A 111 -7.54 -1.48 3.24
C GLU A 111 -7.01 -1.80 4.63
N TYR A 112 -5.69 -1.76 4.76
CA TYR A 112 -4.94 -1.97 5.98
C TYR A 112 -4.09 -0.74 6.24
N GLN A 113 -4.19 -0.18 7.44
CA GLN A 113 -3.35 0.95 7.82
C GLN A 113 -1.89 0.51 7.95
N VAL A 114 -0.98 1.35 7.46
CA VAL A 114 0.47 1.21 7.68
C VAL A 114 0.95 2.44 8.43
N VAL A 115 1.67 2.22 9.54
CA VAL A 115 2.10 3.30 10.44
C VAL A 115 3.57 3.14 10.85
N CYS A 116 4.18 4.24 11.25
CA CYS A 116 5.43 4.24 12.01
C CYS A 116 5.10 4.27 13.51
N GLY A 117 5.70 3.37 14.29
CA GLY A 117 5.49 3.26 15.74
C GLY A 117 6.43 4.14 16.56
N ILE A 118 7.33 4.87 15.94
CA ILE A 118 8.21 5.79 16.66
C ILE A 118 7.40 6.99 17.18
N PRO A 119 7.50 7.32 18.47
CA PRO A 119 6.69 8.38 19.09
C PRO A 119 6.72 9.68 18.31
N GLY A 120 5.54 10.23 18.01
CA GLY A 120 5.36 11.48 17.28
C GLY A 120 5.36 11.35 15.75
N HIS A 121 5.83 10.22 15.17
CA HIS A 121 5.90 10.05 13.72
C HIS A 121 4.51 9.87 13.09
N PHE A 122 3.64 9.10 13.74
CA PHE A 122 2.24 8.97 13.30
C PHE A 122 1.54 10.33 13.29
N LEU A 123 1.66 11.11 14.38
CA LEU A 123 1.07 12.45 14.49
C LEU A 123 1.65 13.43 13.47
N ALA A 124 2.89 13.24 13.05
CA ALA A 124 3.53 14.01 11.98
C ALA A 124 3.07 13.59 10.57
N GLY A 125 2.25 12.54 10.45
CA GLY A 125 1.67 12.09 9.20
C GLY A 125 2.35 10.88 8.56
N MET A 126 3.23 10.15 9.26
CA MET A 126 3.89 8.95 8.75
C MET A 126 2.92 7.76 8.72
N VAL A 127 2.06 7.79 7.72
CA VAL A 127 0.96 6.82 7.49
C VAL A 127 0.91 6.44 6.02
N ALA A 128 0.63 5.19 5.74
CA ALA A 128 0.40 4.65 4.41
C ALA A 128 -0.76 3.64 4.41
N LYS A 129 -1.09 3.06 3.26
CA LYS A 129 -2.12 2.05 3.10
C LYS A 129 -1.60 0.84 2.33
N LEU A 130 -1.85 -0.34 2.86
CA LEU A 130 -1.78 -1.58 2.12
C LEU A 130 -3.18 -1.93 1.62
N ILE A 131 -3.35 -2.01 0.31
CA ILE A 131 -4.60 -2.36 -0.35
C ILE A 131 -4.49 -3.82 -0.80
N VAL A 132 -5.26 -4.68 -0.17
CA VAL A 132 -5.33 -6.11 -0.51
C VAL A 132 -6.49 -6.32 -1.46
N VAL A 133 -6.23 -6.91 -2.62
CA VAL A 133 -7.24 -7.19 -3.63
C VAL A 133 -7.41 -8.71 -3.81
N ALA A 134 -8.63 -9.14 -4.12
CA ALA A 134 -8.87 -10.53 -4.49
C ALA A 134 -8.12 -10.88 -5.80
N GLU A 135 -7.67 -12.14 -5.91
CA GLU A 135 -7.15 -12.70 -7.17
C GLU A 135 -8.24 -12.94 -8.20
#